data_c5b8ed61f2cd0035bc01b33d9a6caca8
#
_entry.id   c5b8ed61f2cd0035bc01b33d9a6caca8
#
_cell.length_a   1.000
_cell.length_b   1.000
_cell.length_c   1.000
_cell.angle_alpha   90.00
_cell.angle_beta   90.00
_cell.angle_gamma   90.00
#
_symmetry.space_group_name_H-M   'P 1'
#
loop_
_entity.id
_entity.type
_entity.pdbx_description
1 polymer ?
#
loop_
_entity_poly.entity_id
_entity_poly.type
_entity_poly.pdbx_seq_one_letter_code
_entity_poly.pdbx_strand_id
1 'polypeptide(L)'
;MVKDMTEGKPGRLILEFAIPLLLGNLFQQFYSLVDTAIVGKFLGVDQLAAVGSTGSINFLIIGFCMGICSGFAIPIAQRFGAKDESGMRRCVANSAWVSVIFAVVLTIVTVLLCRNILQWMRTPENIIDDAWMYIVIIFAGIPVTILYNLTSAIIRAMGDSKTPVYFLVMSALLNIVLDLFCILVLKMGVAGAALATVISQAISGICCLVYMIRKYEILRMQGTEGKADPELMLRLTGMGVPMGLQYSVTAIGSVILQSAVNTLGSTAVAAVTASGRISGFFVCPSDALGATMATWAGQNMGAKKPKRIREGLRMANIYGIVYALIAFGILAAAGKYMALLFVDGTDPELMNRIQKMLLINSGSYTFLILVNNVRFLIQGIGFSTLAIFSGVSEMIARGIAGFVLVPMFGFLGACVANPLAWLFADLFLIPAYLYVTRRVEDFFAGKREQL
;
A
#
# COMPACT_ATOMS: atom_id res chain seq x y z
N MET A 1 18.53 8.42 -9.43
CA MET A 1 18.84 8.60 -10.86
C MET A 1 17.74 7.96 -11.67
N VAL A 2 17.22 8.68 -12.65
CA VAL A 2 16.22 8.17 -13.60
C VAL A 2 16.75 6.92 -14.28
N LYS A 3 15.97 5.83 -14.29
CA LYS A 3 16.34 4.57 -14.95
C LYS A 3 15.31 4.21 -16.01
N ASP A 4 15.79 4.03 -17.22
CA ASP A 4 15.00 3.46 -18.30
C ASP A 4 14.91 1.94 -18.10
N MET A 5 13.70 1.45 -17.75
CA MET A 5 13.45 0.02 -17.57
C MET A 5 13.13 -0.69 -18.89
N THR A 6 13.13 0.03 -20.01
CA THR A 6 12.87 -0.54 -21.34
C THR A 6 14.09 -1.16 -22.01
N GLU A 7 15.30 -0.95 -21.43
CA GLU A 7 16.57 -1.46 -21.96
C GLU A 7 17.38 -2.17 -20.87
N GLY A 8 18.19 -3.16 -21.24
CA GLY A 8 19.01 -3.95 -20.33
C GLY A 8 18.36 -5.27 -19.86
N LYS A 9 19.02 -5.98 -18.94
CA LYS A 9 18.58 -7.29 -18.44
C LYS A 9 17.41 -7.13 -17.46
N PRO A 10 16.22 -7.74 -17.73
CA PRO A 10 15.03 -7.57 -16.88
C PRO A 10 15.26 -7.88 -15.41
N GLY A 11 15.86 -9.03 -15.09
CA GLY A 11 16.05 -9.44 -13.71
C GLY A 11 16.90 -8.46 -12.89
N ARG A 12 17.97 -7.92 -13.47
CA ARG A 12 18.83 -6.93 -12.80
C ARG A 12 18.07 -5.63 -12.53
N LEU A 13 17.34 -5.12 -13.52
CA LEU A 13 16.59 -3.88 -13.40
C LEU A 13 15.49 -3.98 -12.35
N ILE A 14 14.78 -5.13 -12.30
CA ILE A 14 13.73 -5.41 -11.32
C ILE A 14 14.32 -5.40 -9.91
N LEU A 15 15.43 -6.10 -9.66
CA LEU A 15 16.06 -6.12 -8.33
C LEU A 15 16.59 -4.74 -7.93
N GLU A 16 17.28 -4.04 -8.84
CA GLU A 16 17.80 -2.70 -8.56
C GLU A 16 16.71 -1.68 -8.23
N PHE A 17 15.50 -1.88 -8.75
CA PHE A 17 14.35 -1.04 -8.45
C PHE A 17 13.61 -1.51 -7.18
N ALA A 18 13.43 -2.83 -7.00
CA ALA A 18 12.69 -3.40 -5.88
C ALA A 18 13.41 -3.28 -4.54
N ILE A 19 14.75 -3.43 -4.51
CA ILE A 19 15.52 -3.41 -3.25
C ILE A 19 15.35 -2.09 -2.48
N PRO A 20 15.48 -0.90 -3.08
CA PRO A 20 15.21 0.35 -2.35
C PRO A 20 13.77 0.43 -1.82
N LEU A 21 12.78 0.00 -2.60
CA LEU A 21 11.39 -0.02 -2.15
C LEU A 21 11.19 -0.97 -0.97
N LEU A 22 11.80 -2.15 -1.02
CA LEU A 22 11.80 -3.11 0.09
C LEU A 22 12.38 -2.48 1.36
N LEU A 23 13.54 -1.83 1.25
CA LEU A 23 14.16 -1.16 2.40
C LEU A 23 13.26 -0.04 2.95
N GLY A 24 12.59 0.71 2.08
CA GLY A 24 11.61 1.71 2.48
C GLY A 24 10.42 1.11 3.22
N ASN A 25 9.84 0.02 2.71
CA ASN A 25 8.73 -0.67 3.34
C ASN A 25 9.12 -1.26 4.70
N LEU A 26 10.28 -1.89 4.80
CA LEU A 26 10.81 -2.40 6.07
C LEU A 26 11.01 -1.27 7.07
N PHE A 27 11.59 -0.16 6.65
CA PHE A 27 11.78 1.01 7.51
C PHE A 27 10.44 1.56 8.00
N GLN A 28 9.42 1.60 7.14
CA GLN A 28 8.06 2.01 7.51
C GLN A 28 7.43 1.07 8.55
N GLN A 29 7.66 -0.24 8.47
CA GLN A 29 7.21 -1.18 9.48
C GLN A 29 7.89 -0.93 10.84
N PHE A 30 9.21 -0.75 10.86
CA PHE A 30 9.94 -0.39 12.09
C PHE A 30 9.44 0.91 12.69
N TYR A 31 9.29 1.93 11.86
CA TYR A 31 8.76 3.23 12.28
C TYR A 31 7.38 3.09 12.94
N SER A 32 6.45 2.35 12.32
CA SER A 32 5.11 2.13 12.88
C SER A 32 5.14 1.44 14.26
N LEU A 33 6.11 0.55 14.49
CA LEU A 33 6.30 -0.06 15.81
C LEU A 33 6.80 0.97 16.84
N VAL A 34 7.77 1.81 16.45
CA VAL A 34 8.32 2.84 17.34
C VAL A 34 7.26 3.86 17.72
N ASP A 35 6.47 4.35 16.75
CA ASP A 35 5.38 5.29 16.96
C ASP A 35 4.34 4.72 17.95
N THR A 36 3.90 3.48 17.72
CA THR A 36 2.99 2.77 18.63
C THR A 36 3.57 2.62 20.03
N ALA A 37 4.87 2.33 20.14
CA ALA A 37 5.56 2.21 21.42
C ALA A 37 5.68 3.55 22.18
N ILE A 38 5.92 4.65 21.46
CA ILE A 38 5.96 6.00 22.04
C ILE A 38 4.59 6.35 22.63
N VAL A 39 3.51 6.18 21.84
CA VAL A 39 2.15 6.45 22.32
C VAL A 39 1.82 5.60 23.55
N GLY A 40 2.04 4.28 23.49
CA GLY A 40 1.74 3.39 24.59
C GLY A 40 2.53 3.67 25.87
N LYS A 41 3.83 3.99 25.74
CA LYS A 41 4.72 4.23 26.87
C LYS A 41 4.48 5.57 27.55
N PHE A 42 4.21 6.62 26.80
CA PHE A 42 4.18 7.99 27.32
C PHE A 42 2.77 8.54 27.51
N LEU A 43 1.77 8.04 26.79
CA LEU A 43 0.37 8.49 26.93
C LEU A 43 -0.49 7.51 27.73
N GLY A 44 -0.18 6.22 27.67
CA GLY A 44 -0.91 5.19 28.41
C GLY A 44 -1.79 4.30 27.55
N VAL A 45 -2.48 3.36 28.20
CA VAL A 45 -3.23 2.29 27.54
C VAL A 45 -4.49 2.81 26.83
N ASP A 46 -5.20 3.75 27.43
CA ASP A 46 -6.45 4.31 26.86
C ASP A 46 -6.16 5.10 25.57
N GLN A 47 -5.11 5.92 25.57
CA GLN A 47 -4.67 6.68 24.40
C GLN A 47 -4.15 5.73 23.28
N LEU A 48 -3.43 4.69 23.66
CA LEU A 48 -3.02 3.66 22.72
C LEU A 48 -4.22 2.94 22.09
N ALA A 49 -5.24 2.63 22.91
CA ALA A 49 -6.49 2.04 22.44
C ALA A 49 -7.26 3.01 21.51
N ALA A 50 -7.29 4.31 21.86
CA ALA A 50 -7.91 5.34 21.03
C ALA A 50 -7.25 5.41 19.64
N VAL A 51 -5.93 5.53 19.57
CA VAL A 51 -5.16 5.53 18.30
C VAL A 51 -5.36 4.21 17.55
N GLY A 52 -5.28 3.07 18.25
CA GLY A 52 -5.47 1.75 17.65
C GLY A 52 -6.86 1.55 17.03
N SER A 53 -7.91 2.08 17.66
CA SER A 53 -9.30 1.99 17.17
C SER A 53 -9.51 2.71 15.83
N THR A 54 -8.68 3.73 15.53
CA THR A 54 -8.75 4.48 14.26
C THR A 54 -8.02 3.77 13.10
N GLY A 55 -7.26 2.70 13.37
CA GLY A 55 -6.38 2.07 12.38
C GLY A 55 -7.09 1.60 11.12
N SER A 56 -8.27 0.97 11.26
CA SER A 56 -9.02 0.45 10.11
C SER A 56 -9.53 1.56 9.20
N ILE A 57 -10.08 2.64 9.77
CA ILE A 57 -10.58 3.77 8.98
C ILE A 57 -9.44 4.57 8.37
N ASN A 58 -8.34 4.72 9.11
CA ASN A 58 -7.13 5.34 8.59
C ASN A 58 -6.61 4.56 7.37
N PHE A 59 -6.50 3.24 7.45
CA PHE A 59 -6.08 2.40 6.32
C PHE A 59 -7.04 2.50 5.14
N LEU A 60 -8.36 2.57 5.39
CA LEU A 60 -9.38 2.71 4.34
C LEU A 60 -9.22 4.03 3.58
N ILE A 61 -9.07 5.15 4.27
CA ILE A 61 -9.02 6.49 3.65
C ILE A 61 -7.62 6.80 3.09
N ILE A 62 -6.57 6.59 3.88
CA ILE A 62 -5.20 6.85 3.44
C ILE A 62 -4.77 5.86 2.36
N GLY A 63 -5.18 4.59 2.47
CA GLY A 63 -4.97 3.59 1.42
C GLY A 63 -5.64 3.99 0.09
N PHE A 64 -6.85 4.56 0.15
CA PHE A 64 -7.52 5.13 -1.02
C PHE A 64 -6.69 6.27 -1.65
N CYS A 65 -6.17 7.20 -0.85
CA CYS A 65 -5.30 8.28 -1.33
C CYS A 65 -4.02 7.74 -1.99
N MET A 66 -3.38 6.74 -1.37
CA MET A 66 -2.19 6.09 -1.93
C MET A 66 -2.49 5.40 -3.26
N GLY A 67 -3.62 4.71 -3.36
CA GLY A 67 -4.07 4.04 -4.57
C GLY A 67 -4.32 5.01 -5.72
N ILE A 68 -5.01 6.12 -5.46
CA ILE A 68 -5.24 7.19 -6.45
C ILE A 68 -3.92 7.73 -6.99
N CYS A 69 -2.98 8.11 -6.13
CA CYS A 69 -1.69 8.64 -6.53
C CYS A 69 -0.88 7.63 -7.38
N SER A 70 -0.94 6.35 -7.00
CA SER A 70 -0.30 5.27 -7.76
C SER A 70 -0.93 5.10 -9.14
N GLY A 71 -2.26 5.24 -9.25
CA GLY A 71 -2.98 5.18 -10.52
C GLY A 71 -2.63 6.33 -11.46
N PHE A 72 -2.46 7.55 -10.94
CA PHE A 72 -2.03 8.70 -11.74
C PHE A 72 -0.61 8.54 -12.29
N ALA A 73 0.25 7.77 -11.63
CA ALA A 73 1.60 7.51 -12.08
C ALA A 73 1.67 6.55 -13.30
N ILE A 74 0.63 5.77 -13.59
CA ILE A 74 0.62 4.82 -14.70
C ILE A 74 0.77 5.50 -16.05
N PRO A 75 -0.06 6.49 -16.44
CA PRO A 75 0.13 7.21 -17.71
C PRO A 75 1.48 7.93 -17.79
N ILE A 76 1.99 8.41 -16.66
CA ILE A 76 3.32 9.05 -16.59
C ILE A 76 4.40 8.04 -16.95
N ALA A 77 4.37 6.83 -16.37
CA ALA A 77 5.31 5.76 -16.69
C ALA A 77 5.21 5.33 -18.18
N GLN A 78 3.99 5.26 -18.72
CA GLN A 78 3.77 4.94 -20.13
C GLN A 78 4.34 6.01 -21.06
N ARG A 79 4.10 7.30 -20.78
CA ARG A 79 4.66 8.41 -21.56
C ARG A 79 6.18 8.48 -21.45
N PHE A 80 6.72 8.23 -20.26
CA PHE A 80 8.16 8.13 -20.05
C PHE A 80 8.77 7.01 -20.90
N GLY A 81 8.20 5.80 -20.88
CA GLY A 81 8.65 4.68 -21.70
C GLY A 81 8.52 4.91 -23.21
N ALA A 82 7.51 5.71 -23.62
CA ALA A 82 7.32 6.13 -25.01
C ALA A 82 8.28 7.26 -25.44
N LYS A 83 9.08 7.81 -24.53
CA LYS A 83 9.93 8.99 -24.74
C LYS A 83 9.13 10.24 -25.15
N ASP A 84 7.86 10.29 -24.76
CA ASP A 84 6.94 11.42 -24.98
C ASP A 84 6.99 12.38 -23.78
N GLU A 85 7.99 13.24 -23.77
CA GLU A 85 8.23 14.17 -22.66
C GLU A 85 7.09 15.19 -22.50
N SER A 86 6.53 15.73 -23.59
CA SER A 86 5.43 16.68 -23.52
C SER A 86 4.17 16.03 -22.96
N GLY A 87 3.79 14.85 -23.47
CA GLY A 87 2.67 14.09 -22.93
C GLY A 87 2.87 13.71 -21.47
N MET A 88 4.11 13.39 -21.06
CA MET A 88 4.45 13.09 -19.67
C MET A 88 4.24 14.31 -18.77
N ARG A 89 4.75 15.50 -19.16
CA ARG A 89 4.58 16.76 -18.41
C ARG A 89 3.11 17.13 -18.29
N ARG A 90 2.31 16.99 -19.36
CA ARG A 90 0.86 17.18 -19.31
C ARG A 90 0.18 16.22 -18.32
N CYS A 91 0.58 14.93 -18.29
CA CYS A 91 0.07 13.97 -17.30
C CYS A 91 0.43 14.39 -15.88
N VAL A 92 1.67 14.85 -15.63
CA VAL A 92 2.11 15.32 -14.31
C VAL A 92 1.31 16.53 -13.86
N ALA A 93 1.14 17.55 -14.72
CA ALA A 93 0.35 18.73 -14.39
C ALA A 93 -1.12 18.38 -14.07
N ASN A 94 -1.74 17.56 -14.92
CA ASN A 94 -3.13 17.18 -14.73
C ASN A 94 -3.34 16.24 -13.54
N SER A 95 -2.38 15.38 -13.22
CA SER A 95 -2.43 14.60 -11.97
C SER A 95 -2.35 15.50 -10.73
N ALA A 96 -1.58 16.60 -10.77
CA ALA A 96 -1.57 17.58 -9.69
C ALA A 96 -2.93 18.27 -9.54
N TRP A 97 -3.57 18.73 -10.63
CA TRP A 97 -4.92 19.33 -10.59
C TRP A 97 -5.96 18.38 -9.99
N VAL A 98 -6.01 17.13 -10.48
CA VAL A 98 -6.93 16.11 -9.96
C VAL A 98 -6.64 15.82 -8.50
N SER A 99 -5.37 15.74 -8.11
CA SER A 99 -4.96 15.48 -6.72
C SER A 99 -5.39 16.59 -5.77
N VAL A 100 -5.33 17.85 -6.19
CA VAL A 100 -5.85 18.98 -5.39
C VAL A 100 -7.36 18.85 -5.16
N ILE A 101 -8.12 18.50 -6.22
CA ILE A 101 -9.57 18.28 -6.10
C ILE A 101 -9.86 17.16 -5.09
N PHE A 102 -9.21 16.00 -5.25
CA PHE A 102 -9.37 14.88 -4.30
C PHE A 102 -8.95 15.25 -2.88
N ALA A 103 -7.83 15.97 -2.73
CA ALA A 103 -7.36 16.41 -1.42
C ALA A 103 -8.41 17.28 -0.72
N VAL A 104 -8.97 18.26 -1.40
CA VAL A 104 -10.00 19.15 -0.83
C VAL A 104 -11.28 18.36 -0.50
N VAL A 105 -11.81 17.60 -1.46
CA VAL A 105 -13.07 16.86 -1.28
C VAL A 105 -12.94 15.83 -0.16
N LEU A 106 -11.88 15.00 -0.18
CA LEU A 106 -11.67 13.97 0.84
C LEU A 106 -11.46 14.60 2.23
N THR A 107 -10.66 15.66 2.33
CA THR A 107 -10.46 16.34 3.62
C THR A 107 -11.78 16.85 4.19
N ILE A 108 -12.56 17.58 3.40
CA ILE A 108 -13.85 18.13 3.85
C ILE A 108 -14.79 17.00 4.29
N VAL A 109 -14.98 15.99 3.45
CA VAL A 109 -15.90 14.88 3.72
C VAL A 109 -15.45 14.10 4.95
N THR A 110 -14.18 13.73 5.06
CA THR A 110 -13.70 12.90 6.16
C THR A 110 -13.65 13.65 7.48
N VAL A 111 -13.25 14.93 7.49
CA VAL A 111 -13.24 15.76 8.70
C VAL A 111 -14.65 15.99 9.23
N LEU A 112 -15.63 16.29 8.36
CA LEU A 112 -17.02 16.51 8.75
C LEU A 112 -17.69 15.22 9.27
N LEU A 113 -17.40 14.07 8.66
CA LEU A 113 -18.01 12.79 9.03
C LEU A 113 -17.23 12.02 10.09
N CYS A 114 -16.05 12.49 10.49
CA CYS A 114 -15.11 11.78 11.36
C CYS A 114 -15.77 11.26 12.65
N ARG A 115 -16.49 12.11 13.38
CA ARG A 115 -17.15 11.73 14.64
C ARG A 115 -18.28 10.72 14.41
N ASN A 116 -19.07 10.91 13.35
CA ASN A 116 -20.14 10.00 12.99
C ASN A 116 -19.60 8.60 12.64
N ILE A 117 -18.50 8.56 11.92
CA ILE A 117 -17.86 7.29 11.55
C ILE A 117 -17.39 6.53 12.80
N LEU A 118 -16.74 7.20 13.76
CA LEU A 118 -16.32 6.58 15.02
C LEU A 118 -17.53 6.05 15.83
N GLN A 119 -18.66 6.77 15.83
CA GLN A 119 -19.91 6.30 16.45
C GLN A 119 -20.47 5.07 15.73
N TRP A 120 -20.50 5.06 14.39
CA TRP A 120 -20.95 3.90 13.61
C TRP A 120 -20.06 2.67 13.84
N MET A 121 -18.76 2.89 14.07
CA MET A 121 -17.81 1.84 14.46
C MET A 121 -17.97 1.37 15.91
N ARG A 122 -18.89 1.98 16.68
CA ARG A 122 -19.11 1.69 18.11
C ARG A 122 -17.83 1.83 18.94
N THR A 123 -17.06 2.88 18.67
CA THR A 123 -15.89 3.22 19.49
C THR A 123 -16.35 3.50 20.92
N PRO A 124 -15.72 2.89 21.97
CA PRO A 124 -16.11 3.09 23.36
C PRO A 124 -16.08 4.56 23.78
N GLU A 125 -17.04 4.98 24.60
CA GLU A 125 -17.22 6.38 25.01
C GLU A 125 -16.01 6.95 25.77
N ASN A 126 -15.28 6.11 26.51
CA ASN A 126 -14.10 6.52 27.27
C ASN A 126 -12.90 6.89 26.40
N ILE A 127 -12.86 6.48 25.12
CA ILE A 127 -11.74 6.74 24.21
C ILE A 127 -12.14 7.49 22.93
N ILE A 128 -13.44 7.74 22.71
CA ILE A 128 -13.94 8.31 21.45
C ILE A 128 -13.42 9.74 21.21
N ASP A 129 -13.27 10.53 22.26
CA ASP A 129 -12.80 11.90 22.12
C ASP A 129 -11.31 11.95 21.76
N ASP A 130 -10.48 11.10 22.33
CA ASP A 130 -9.07 10.95 21.98
C ASP A 130 -8.92 10.36 20.55
N ALA A 131 -9.72 9.36 20.19
CA ALA A 131 -9.75 8.80 18.85
C ALA A 131 -10.18 9.84 17.81
N TRP A 132 -11.20 10.64 18.10
CA TRP A 132 -11.64 11.74 17.25
C TRP A 132 -10.55 12.80 17.08
N MET A 133 -9.95 13.24 18.18
CA MET A 133 -8.89 14.25 18.16
C MET A 133 -7.70 13.79 17.31
N TYR A 134 -7.29 12.52 17.43
CA TYR A 134 -6.21 11.94 16.63
C TYR A 134 -6.55 11.89 15.14
N ILE A 135 -7.70 11.28 14.80
CA ILE A 135 -8.01 10.97 13.41
C ILE A 135 -8.44 12.21 12.62
N VAL A 136 -9.08 13.21 13.26
CA VAL A 136 -9.45 14.46 12.59
C VAL A 136 -8.22 15.24 12.13
N ILE A 137 -7.14 15.23 12.92
CA ILE A 137 -5.86 15.87 12.55
C ILE A 137 -5.22 15.12 11.39
N ILE A 138 -5.21 13.77 11.42
CA ILE A 138 -4.70 12.95 10.31
C ILE A 138 -5.48 13.24 9.02
N PHE A 139 -6.82 13.32 9.09
CA PHE A 139 -7.64 13.61 7.92
C PHE A 139 -7.50 15.05 7.43
N ALA A 140 -7.30 16.03 8.31
CA ALA A 140 -6.92 17.37 7.92
C ALA A 140 -5.55 17.39 7.18
N GLY A 141 -4.69 16.41 7.45
CA GLY A 141 -3.40 16.19 6.79
C GLY A 141 -3.47 15.47 5.43
N ILE A 142 -4.65 15.05 4.93
CA ILE A 142 -4.79 14.37 3.64
C ILE A 142 -4.12 15.12 2.48
N PRO A 143 -4.20 16.46 2.36
CA PRO A 143 -3.51 17.17 1.29
C PRO A 143 -2.00 16.92 1.28
N VAL A 144 -1.40 16.84 2.44
CA VAL A 144 0.03 16.58 2.62
C VAL A 144 0.37 15.13 2.28
N THR A 145 -0.46 14.20 2.71
CA THR A 145 -0.33 12.78 2.36
C THR A 145 -0.41 12.57 0.86
N ILE A 146 -1.35 13.21 0.17
CA ILE A 146 -1.47 13.16 -1.28
C ILE A 146 -0.26 13.79 -1.95
N LEU A 147 0.23 14.94 -1.47
CA LEU A 147 1.43 15.60 -2.00
C LEU A 147 2.64 14.67 -1.98
N TYR A 148 2.94 14.06 -0.84
CA TYR A 148 4.07 13.13 -0.72
C TYR A 148 3.88 11.90 -1.61
N ASN A 149 2.70 11.28 -1.59
CA ASN A 149 2.44 10.06 -2.36
C ASN A 149 2.46 10.32 -3.87
N LEU A 150 1.89 11.43 -4.34
CA LEU A 150 1.92 11.80 -5.75
C LEU A 150 3.34 12.06 -6.24
N THR A 151 4.11 12.89 -5.54
CA THR A 151 5.50 13.19 -5.92
C THR A 151 6.36 11.93 -5.93
N SER A 152 6.21 11.08 -4.92
CA SER A 152 6.89 9.78 -4.85
C SER A 152 6.49 8.86 -6.00
N ALA A 153 5.21 8.81 -6.37
CA ALA A 153 4.70 7.99 -7.47
C ALA A 153 5.21 8.49 -8.82
N ILE A 154 5.27 9.81 -9.05
CA ILE A 154 5.85 10.42 -10.26
C ILE A 154 7.33 10.05 -10.40
N ILE A 155 8.11 10.20 -9.34
CA ILE A 155 9.54 9.86 -9.34
C ILE A 155 9.75 8.38 -9.63
N ARG A 156 8.96 7.49 -9.01
CA ARG A 156 8.99 6.04 -9.29
C ARG A 156 8.61 5.72 -10.74
N ALA A 157 7.63 6.41 -11.31
CA ALA A 157 7.22 6.22 -12.70
C ALA A 157 8.36 6.46 -13.70
N MET A 158 9.29 7.37 -13.37
CA MET A 158 10.51 7.63 -14.13
C MET A 158 11.67 6.66 -13.81
N GLY A 159 11.42 5.60 -13.04
CA GLY A 159 12.42 4.58 -12.72
C GLY A 159 13.34 4.89 -11.54
N ASP A 160 13.09 5.94 -10.76
CA ASP A 160 13.84 6.23 -9.55
C ASP A 160 13.08 5.77 -8.29
N SER A 161 13.46 4.61 -7.77
CA SER A 161 12.91 4.07 -6.52
C SER A 161 13.65 4.53 -5.26
N LYS A 162 14.87 5.09 -5.39
CA LYS A 162 15.72 5.46 -4.25
C LYS A 162 15.30 6.78 -3.63
N THR A 163 15.06 7.78 -4.46
CA THR A 163 14.74 9.14 -3.99
C THR A 163 13.53 9.19 -3.08
N PRO A 164 12.38 8.57 -3.39
CA PRO A 164 11.24 8.53 -2.48
C PRO A 164 11.56 7.90 -1.12
N VAL A 165 12.42 6.87 -1.10
CA VAL A 165 12.82 6.20 0.14
C VAL A 165 13.63 7.12 1.05
N TYR A 166 14.53 7.95 0.51
CA TYR A 166 15.27 8.94 1.31
C TYR A 166 14.32 9.91 2.02
N PHE A 167 13.29 10.40 1.32
CA PHE A 167 12.29 11.30 1.93
C PHE A 167 11.37 10.57 2.91
N LEU A 168 11.09 9.28 2.69
CA LEU A 168 10.36 8.44 3.64
C LEU A 168 11.14 8.28 4.95
N VAL A 169 12.43 7.95 4.86
CA VAL A 169 13.31 7.82 6.03
C VAL A 169 13.42 9.16 6.78
N MET A 170 13.61 10.24 6.05
CA MET A 170 13.63 11.60 6.63
C MET A 170 12.32 11.91 7.37
N SER A 171 11.16 11.61 6.76
CA SER A 171 9.86 11.82 7.38
C SER A 171 9.73 11.04 8.68
N ALA A 172 10.09 9.76 8.67
CA ALA A 172 9.97 8.89 9.82
C ALA A 172 10.90 9.30 10.99
N LEU A 173 12.14 9.66 10.70
CA LEU A 173 13.07 10.17 11.73
C LEU A 173 12.57 11.49 12.32
N LEU A 174 12.10 12.40 11.47
CA LEU A 174 11.54 13.67 11.92
C LEU A 174 10.27 13.46 12.75
N ASN A 175 9.41 12.51 12.36
CA ASN A 175 8.22 12.21 13.12
C ASN A 175 8.56 11.70 14.53
N ILE A 176 9.51 10.77 14.69
CA ILE A 176 9.94 10.28 16.02
C ILE A 176 10.38 11.46 16.91
N VAL A 177 11.17 12.38 16.38
CA VAL A 177 11.61 13.56 17.12
C VAL A 177 10.45 14.47 17.49
N LEU A 178 9.52 14.70 16.55
CA LEU A 178 8.34 15.54 16.79
C LEU A 178 7.35 14.87 17.75
N ASP A 179 7.17 13.55 17.70
CA ASP A 179 6.34 12.82 18.67
C ASP A 179 6.84 13.04 20.09
N LEU A 180 8.13 12.81 20.32
CA LEU A 180 8.73 13.04 21.64
C LEU A 180 8.60 14.50 22.07
N PHE A 181 8.81 15.45 21.17
CA PHE A 181 8.68 16.87 21.46
C PHE A 181 7.23 17.27 21.78
N CYS A 182 6.26 16.89 20.92
CA CYS A 182 4.86 17.24 21.11
C CYS A 182 4.23 16.54 22.33
N ILE A 183 4.62 15.31 22.60
CA ILE A 183 4.07 14.53 23.73
C ILE A 183 4.73 14.93 25.05
N LEU A 184 6.08 14.98 25.12
CA LEU A 184 6.80 15.17 26.39
C LEU A 184 6.97 16.65 26.76
N VAL A 185 7.27 17.51 25.77
CA VAL A 185 7.55 18.93 26.02
C VAL A 185 6.27 19.75 25.97
N LEU A 186 5.49 19.61 24.88
CA LEU A 186 4.26 20.37 24.69
C LEU A 186 3.04 19.76 25.40
N LYS A 187 3.13 18.50 25.84
CA LYS A 187 2.07 17.77 26.56
C LYS A 187 0.73 17.74 25.82
N MET A 188 0.78 17.59 24.48
CA MET A 188 -0.41 17.64 23.61
C MET A 188 -1.17 16.32 23.54
N GLY A 189 -0.75 15.27 24.25
CA GLY A 189 -1.41 13.98 24.21
C GLY A 189 -1.46 13.35 22.82
N VAL A 190 -2.59 12.71 22.46
CA VAL A 190 -2.77 12.05 21.15
C VAL A 190 -2.78 13.04 19.99
N ALA A 191 -3.20 14.29 20.21
CA ALA A 191 -3.14 15.34 19.21
C ALA A 191 -1.68 15.65 18.80
N GLY A 192 -0.74 15.54 19.76
CA GLY A 192 0.68 15.71 19.50
C GLY A 192 1.23 14.66 18.53
N ALA A 193 0.87 13.39 18.72
CA ALA A 193 1.27 12.30 17.82
C ALA A 193 0.70 12.50 16.41
N ALA A 194 -0.57 12.87 16.29
CA ALA A 194 -1.19 13.17 15.00
C ALA A 194 -0.53 14.35 14.28
N LEU A 195 -0.27 15.44 15.01
CA LEU A 195 0.41 16.62 14.45
C LEU A 195 1.85 16.31 14.02
N ALA A 196 2.60 15.55 14.82
CA ALA A 196 3.94 15.12 14.47
C ALA A 196 3.96 14.35 13.15
N THR A 197 2.99 13.43 12.95
CA THR A 197 2.81 12.70 11.71
C THR A 197 2.51 13.63 10.53
N VAL A 198 1.57 14.55 10.66
CA VAL A 198 1.20 15.47 9.58
C VAL A 198 2.34 16.44 9.25
N ILE A 199 3.01 17.01 10.24
CA ILE A 199 4.11 17.97 10.05
C ILE A 199 5.31 17.27 9.39
N SER A 200 5.69 16.07 9.85
CA SER A 200 6.81 15.33 9.26
C SER A 200 6.55 14.96 7.80
N GLN A 201 5.32 14.53 7.48
CA GLN A 201 4.90 14.28 6.10
C GLN A 201 4.86 15.58 5.27
N ALA A 202 4.43 16.71 5.85
CA ALA A 202 4.42 18.00 5.16
C ALA A 202 5.83 18.42 4.74
N ILE A 203 6.76 18.40 5.68
CA ILE A 203 8.15 18.76 5.42
C ILE A 203 8.76 17.83 4.37
N SER A 204 8.55 16.51 4.52
CA SER A 204 9.07 15.53 3.59
C SER A 204 8.44 15.65 2.20
N GLY A 205 7.12 15.87 2.11
CA GLY A 205 6.40 16.06 0.86
C GLY A 205 6.86 17.32 0.13
N ILE A 206 7.00 18.43 0.82
CA ILE A 206 7.52 19.69 0.25
C ILE A 206 8.97 19.52 -0.20
N CYS A 207 9.82 18.92 0.61
CA CYS A 207 11.22 18.66 0.23
C CYS A 207 11.31 17.74 -1.00
N CYS A 208 10.49 16.70 -1.05
CA CYS A 208 10.41 15.79 -2.19
C CYS A 208 9.96 16.51 -3.46
N LEU A 209 8.93 17.37 -3.36
CA LEU A 209 8.45 18.20 -4.48
C LEU A 209 9.54 19.16 -4.98
N VAL A 210 10.18 19.89 -4.08
CA VAL A 210 11.26 20.84 -4.42
C VAL A 210 12.43 20.11 -5.07
N TYR A 211 12.80 18.96 -4.52
CA TYR A 211 13.83 18.11 -5.11
C TYR A 211 13.43 17.65 -6.52
N MET A 212 12.19 17.18 -6.68
CA MET A 212 11.65 16.75 -7.96
C MET A 212 11.74 17.87 -9.01
N ILE A 213 11.26 19.08 -8.70
CA ILE A 213 11.26 20.22 -9.63
C ILE A 213 12.69 20.66 -9.99
N ARG A 214 13.62 20.63 -9.03
CA ARG A 214 15.00 21.09 -9.25
C ARG A 214 15.87 20.08 -9.97
N LYS A 215 15.68 18.79 -9.67
CA LYS A 215 16.58 17.72 -10.11
C LYS A 215 16.17 17.11 -11.45
N TYR A 216 14.87 17.02 -11.74
CA TYR A 216 14.39 16.36 -12.94
C TYR A 216 14.01 17.41 -14.01
N GLU A 217 15.01 17.81 -14.82
CA GLU A 217 14.80 18.80 -15.88
C GLU A 217 13.73 18.39 -16.88
N ILE A 218 13.58 17.08 -17.11
CA ILE A 218 12.54 16.50 -17.98
C ILE A 218 11.12 16.87 -17.54
N LEU A 219 10.91 17.24 -16.27
CA LEU A 219 9.61 17.67 -15.72
C LEU A 219 9.37 19.17 -15.78
N ARG A 220 10.31 19.97 -16.32
CA ARG A 220 10.11 21.42 -16.47
C ARG A 220 9.03 21.69 -17.49
N MET A 221 7.92 22.28 -17.00
CA MET A 221 6.77 22.64 -17.85
C MET A 221 7.17 23.63 -18.93
N GLN A 222 6.65 23.41 -20.15
CA GLN A 222 6.90 24.26 -21.31
C GLN A 222 5.56 24.75 -21.88
N GLY A 223 5.48 26.03 -22.21
CA GLY A 223 4.31 26.61 -22.86
C GLY A 223 2.99 26.33 -22.12
N THR A 224 2.08 25.61 -22.75
CA THR A 224 0.74 25.34 -22.24
C THR A 224 0.58 23.97 -21.53
N GLU A 225 1.66 23.24 -21.31
CA GLU A 225 1.62 21.88 -20.74
C GLU A 225 1.05 21.81 -19.31
N GLY A 226 1.12 22.93 -18.57
CA GLY A 226 0.55 23.04 -17.22
C GLY A 226 -0.96 23.32 -17.17
N LYS A 227 -1.62 23.53 -18.32
CA LYS A 227 -3.06 23.82 -18.34
C LYS A 227 -3.88 22.59 -17.99
N ALA A 228 -5.00 22.82 -17.28
CA ALA A 228 -5.99 21.79 -17.01
C ALA A 228 -6.62 21.29 -18.30
N ASP A 229 -6.63 19.98 -18.49
CA ASP A 229 -7.24 19.28 -19.62
C ASP A 229 -8.29 18.30 -19.06
N PRO A 230 -9.59 18.62 -19.16
CA PRO A 230 -10.65 17.81 -18.54
C PRO A 230 -10.68 16.37 -19.04
N GLU A 231 -10.37 16.12 -20.31
CA GLU A 231 -10.34 14.76 -20.87
C GLU A 231 -9.21 13.93 -20.24
N LEU A 232 -8.02 14.52 -20.15
CA LEU A 232 -6.88 13.88 -19.50
C LEU A 232 -7.13 13.69 -18.00
N MET A 233 -7.74 14.67 -17.32
CA MET A 233 -8.13 14.56 -15.91
C MET A 233 -9.12 13.41 -15.69
N LEU A 234 -10.12 13.27 -16.57
CA LEU A 234 -11.08 12.15 -16.49
C LEU A 234 -10.38 10.79 -16.70
N ARG A 235 -9.47 10.72 -17.66
CA ARG A 235 -8.67 9.51 -17.91
C ARG A 235 -7.80 9.13 -16.70
N LEU A 236 -7.13 10.10 -16.07
CA LEU A 236 -6.35 9.91 -14.84
C LEU A 236 -7.24 9.41 -13.71
N THR A 237 -8.40 10.03 -13.50
CA THR A 237 -9.38 9.64 -12.50
C THR A 237 -9.87 8.19 -12.73
N GLY A 238 -10.12 7.83 -14.00
CA GLY A 238 -10.51 6.47 -14.40
C GLY A 238 -9.45 5.40 -14.10
N MET A 239 -8.18 5.78 -13.93
CA MET A 239 -7.10 4.88 -13.48
C MET A 239 -6.88 4.95 -11.96
N GLY A 240 -6.96 6.13 -11.39
CA GLY A 240 -6.68 6.35 -9.97
C GLY A 240 -7.77 5.82 -9.05
N VAL A 241 -9.04 6.15 -9.32
CA VAL A 241 -10.17 5.74 -8.46
C VAL A 241 -10.27 4.22 -8.32
N PRO A 242 -10.19 3.41 -9.39
CA PRO A 242 -10.17 1.96 -9.26
C PRO A 242 -9.06 1.44 -8.35
N MET A 243 -7.85 2.00 -8.44
CA MET A 243 -6.74 1.61 -7.58
C MET A 243 -6.97 2.01 -6.12
N GLY A 244 -7.54 3.20 -5.88
CA GLY A 244 -7.94 3.63 -4.54
C GLY A 244 -9.00 2.71 -3.95
N LEU A 245 -10.05 2.42 -4.69
CA LEU A 245 -11.14 1.54 -4.26
C LEU A 245 -10.66 0.12 -3.95
N GLN A 246 -9.67 -0.40 -4.67
CA GLN A 246 -9.06 -1.68 -4.38
C GLN A 246 -8.51 -1.75 -2.95
N TYR A 247 -7.75 -0.72 -2.50
CA TYR A 247 -7.26 -0.65 -1.12
C TYR A 247 -8.40 -0.61 -0.10
N SER A 248 -9.43 0.19 -0.38
CA SER A 248 -10.61 0.29 0.49
C SER A 248 -11.38 -1.04 0.60
N VAL A 249 -11.57 -1.74 -0.50
CA VAL A 249 -12.26 -3.05 -0.51
C VAL A 249 -11.45 -4.10 0.26
N THR A 250 -10.12 -4.09 0.11
CA THR A 250 -9.24 -4.98 0.88
C THR A 250 -9.31 -4.67 2.38
N ALA A 251 -9.39 -3.38 2.75
CA ALA A 251 -9.58 -2.94 4.15
C ALA A 251 -10.89 -3.48 4.73
N ILE A 252 -12.00 -3.37 4.00
CA ILE A 252 -13.31 -3.90 4.42
C ILE A 252 -13.23 -5.41 4.68
N GLY A 253 -12.60 -6.16 3.77
CA GLY A 253 -12.39 -7.60 3.95
C GLY A 253 -11.62 -7.94 5.22
N SER A 254 -10.61 -7.13 5.58
CA SER A 254 -9.84 -7.31 6.81
C SER A 254 -10.67 -7.01 8.07
N VAL A 255 -11.56 -6.00 8.03
CA VAL A 255 -12.48 -5.68 9.13
C VAL A 255 -13.49 -6.82 9.37
N ILE A 256 -14.04 -7.40 8.29
CA ILE A 256 -14.95 -8.55 8.38
C ILE A 256 -14.25 -9.73 9.06
N LEU A 257 -13.04 -10.04 8.64
CA LEU A 257 -12.26 -11.12 9.25
C LEU A 257 -11.94 -10.84 10.73
N GLN A 258 -11.52 -9.62 11.07
CA GLN A 258 -11.22 -9.23 12.44
C GLN A 258 -12.46 -9.36 13.34
N SER A 259 -13.65 -8.96 12.85
CA SER A 259 -14.90 -9.13 13.58
C SER A 259 -15.18 -10.60 13.91
N ALA A 260 -14.93 -11.51 12.95
CA ALA A 260 -15.09 -12.95 13.20
C ALA A 260 -14.05 -13.49 14.19
N VAL A 261 -12.79 -13.04 14.08
CA VAL A 261 -11.72 -13.44 15.02
C VAL A 261 -12.05 -13.02 16.46
N ASN A 262 -12.66 -11.84 16.64
CA ASN A 262 -13.04 -11.34 17.96
C ASN A 262 -14.01 -12.28 18.69
N THR A 263 -14.82 -13.06 17.97
CA THR A 263 -15.73 -14.06 18.58
C THR A 263 -15.01 -15.26 19.17
N LEU A 264 -13.74 -15.49 18.81
CA LEU A 264 -12.93 -16.63 19.30
C LEU A 264 -12.23 -16.34 20.64
N GLY A 265 -12.38 -15.15 21.19
CA GLY A 265 -11.80 -14.74 22.47
C GLY A 265 -10.43 -14.11 22.37
N SER A 266 -9.93 -13.62 23.50
CA SER A 266 -8.74 -12.76 23.60
C SER A 266 -7.46 -13.44 23.15
N THR A 267 -7.27 -14.73 23.44
CA THR A 267 -6.08 -15.51 23.03
C THR A 267 -5.98 -15.61 21.50
N ALA A 268 -7.13 -15.81 20.81
CA ALA A 268 -7.15 -15.83 19.34
C ALA A 268 -6.83 -14.45 18.73
N VAL A 269 -7.40 -13.39 19.30
CA VAL A 269 -7.12 -12.00 18.90
C VAL A 269 -5.66 -11.66 19.07
N ALA A 270 -5.08 -12.01 20.23
CA ALA A 270 -3.66 -11.82 20.52
C ALA A 270 -2.76 -12.58 19.51
N ALA A 271 -3.12 -13.84 19.20
CA ALA A 271 -2.39 -14.65 18.23
C ALA A 271 -2.43 -14.04 16.82
N VAL A 272 -3.60 -13.58 16.34
CA VAL A 272 -3.75 -12.93 15.03
C VAL A 272 -2.97 -11.62 14.98
N THR A 273 -3.03 -10.81 16.04
CA THR A 273 -2.32 -9.54 16.13
C THR A 273 -0.81 -9.72 16.09
N ALA A 274 -0.27 -10.60 16.94
CA ALA A 274 1.17 -10.88 16.96
C ALA A 274 1.67 -11.47 15.64
N SER A 275 0.93 -12.45 15.09
CA SER A 275 1.24 -13.02 13.77
C SER A 275 1.19 -11.97 12.67
N GLY A 276 0.21 -11.05 12.71
CA GLY A 276 0.07 -9.96 11.75
C GLY A 276 1.26 -8.99 11.78
N ARG A 277 1.75 -8.64 12.97
CA ARG A 277 2.94 -7.78 13.14
C ARG A 277 4.19 -8.43 12.56
N ILE A 278 4.41 -9.72 12.82
CA ILE A 278 5.54 -10.49 12.25
C ILE A 278 5.38 -10.59 10.73
N SER A 279 4.21 -11.03 10.25
CA SER A 279 3.93 -11.18 8.82
C SER A 279 4.10 -9.87 8.03
N GLY A 280 3.81 -8.70 8.64
CA GLY A 280 4.00 -7.39 8.02
C GLY A 280 5.41 -7.18 7.48
N PHE A 281 6.44 -7.64 8.17
CA PHE A 281 7.82 -7.58 7.69
C PHE A 281 8.07 -8.52 6.50
N PHE A 282 7.48 -9.71 6.54
CA PHE A 282 7.68 -10.73 5.51
C PHE A 282 6.85 -10.49 4.24
N VAL A 283 5.85 -9.63 4.28
CA VAL A 283 5.05 -9.22 3.12
C VAL A 283 5.73 -8.10 2.32
N CYS A 284 6.57 -7.28 2.94
CA CYS A 284 7.25 -6.14 2.30
C CYS A 284 7.94 -6.46 0.96
N PRO A 285 8.64 -7.60 0.76
CA PRO A 285 9.23 -7.93 -0.53
C PRO A 285 8.20 -8.17 -1.64
N SER A 286 7.04 -8.77 -1.30
CA SER A 286 5.94 -8.95 -2.25
C SER A 286 5.38 -7.60 -2.71
N ASP A 287 5.19 -6.66 -1.79
CA ASP A 287 4.71 -5.30 -2.11
C ASP A 287 5.71 -4.52 -2.95
N ALA A 288 7.02 -4.65 -2.65
CA ALA A 288 8.09 -4.02 -3.40
C ALA A 288 8.18 -4.57 -4.84
N LEU A 289 8.05 -5.90 -5.02
CA LEU A 289 8.00 -6.52 -6.34
C LEU A 289 6.76 -6.09 -7.11
N GLY A 290 5.58 -6.06 -6.46
CA GLY A 290 4.34 -5.57 -7.07
C GLY A 290 4.48 -4.14 -7.58
N ALA A 291 4.90 -3.20 -6.73
CA ALA A 291 5.13 -1.81 -7.13
C ALA A 291 6.15 -1.67 -8.28
N THR A 292 7.18 -2.55 -8.29
CA THR A 292 8.14 -2.63 -9.39
C THR A 292 7.46 -3.06 -10.69
N MET A 293 6.53 -4.02 -10.62
CA MET A 293 5.80 -4.51 -11.80
C MET A 293 4.89 -3.44 -12.41
N ALA A 294 4.30 -2.56 -11.61
CA ALA A 294 3.52 -1.43 -12.13
C ALA A 294 4.39 -0.49 -12.99
N THR A 295 5.56 -0.09 -12.49
CA THR A 295 6.49 0.78 -13.23
C THR A 295 7.08 0.06 -14.44
N TRP A 296 7.50 -1.20 -14.29
CA TRP A 296 8.01 -2.04 -15.37
C TRP A 296 7.02 -2.16 -16.52
N ALA A 297 5.78 -2.53 -16.19
CA ALA A 297 4.72 -2.70 -17.19
C ALA A 297 4.37 -1.37 -17.86
N GLY A 298 4.25 -0.28 -17.11
CA GLY A 298 3.95 1.05 -17.64
C GLY A 298 5.01 1.52 -18.65
N GLN A 299 6.29 1.48 -18.28
CA GLN A 299 7.36 1.91 -19.17
C GLN A 299 7.47 1.02 -20.42
N ASN A 300 7.43 -0.31 -20.27
CA ASN A 300 7.53 -1.22 -21.42
C ASN A 300 6.28 -1.21 -22.30
N MET A 301 5.11 -0.88 -21.75
CA MET A 301 3.88 -0.64 -22.51
C MET A 301 4.03 0.60 -23.40
N GLY A 302 4.51 1.71 -22.83
CA GLY A 302 4.82 2.94 -23.57
C GLY A 302 5.84 2.73 -24.67
N ALA A 303 6.89 1.96 -24.39
CA ALA A 303 7.94 1.60 -25.35
C ALA A 303 7.50 0.57 -26.41
N LYS A 304 6.26 0.10 -26.39
CA LYS A 304 5.72 -0.93 -27.31
C LYS A 304 6.50 -2.25 -27.27
N LYS A 305 6.94 -2.67 -26.06
CA LYS A 305 7.74 -3.89 -25.85
C LYS A 305 6.99 -4.98 -25.06
N PRO A 306 5.91 -5.60 -25.61
CA PRO A 306 5.07 -6.55 -24.87
C PRO A 306 5.83 -7.82 -24.43
N LYS A 307 6.82 -8.26 -25.18
CA LYS A 307 7.67 -9.41 -24.78
C LYS A 307 8.40 -9.14 -23.47
N ARG A 308 8.92 -7.90 -23.29
CA ARG A 308 9.63 -7.52 -22.06
C ARG A 308 8.69 -7.47 -20.86
N ILE A 309 7.41 -7.11 -21.04
CA ILE A 309 6.42 -7.14 -19.95
C ILE A 309 6.33 -8.56 -19.37
N ARG A 310 6.25 -9.59 -20.24
CA ARG A 310 6.21 -11.00 -19.81
C ARG A 310 7.52 -11.48 -19.18
N GLU A 311 8.66 -11.11 -19.77
CA GLU A 311 9.97 -11.44 -19.22
C GLU A 311 10.14 -10.88 -17.80
N GLY A 312 9.72 -9.62 -17.57
CA GLY A 312 9.74 -9.00 -16.25
C GLY A 312 8.87 -9.73 -15.24
N LEU A 313 7.63 -10.06 -15.61
CA LEU A 313 6.74 -10.83 -14.74
C LEU A 313 7.35 -12.19 -14.36
N ARG A 314 7.90 -12.90 -15.34
CA ARG A 314 8.56 -14.18 -15.08
C ARG A 314 9.70 -14.04 -14.09
N MET A 315 10.55 -13.02 -14.24
CA MET A 315 11.67 -12.78 -13.31
C MET A 315 11.19 -12.37 -11.92
N ALA A 316 10.19 -11.49 -11.82
CA ALA A 316 9.61 -11.08 -10.55
C ALA A 316 8.98 -12.28 -9.81
N ASN A 317 8.28 -13.16 -10.53
CA ASN A 317 7.70 -14.37 -9.94
C ASN A 317 8.78 -15.34 -9.46
N ILE A 318 9.87 -15.54 -10.23
CA ILE A 318 10.99 -16.39 -9.79
C ILE A 318 11.60 -15.84 -8.49
N TYR A 319 11.92 -14.55 -8.45
CA TYR A 319 12.49 -13.92 -7.24
C TYR A 319 11.54 -14.01 -6.05
N GLY A 320 10.26 -13.75 -6.29
CA GLY A 320 9.24 -13.81 -5.26
C GLY A 320 9.03 -15.23 -4.72
N ILE A 321 8.97 -16.25 -5.57
CA ILE A 321 8.81 -17.65 -5.16
C ILE A 321 10.03 -18.12 -4.35
N VAL A 322 11.25 -17.81 -4.81
CA VAL A 322 12.48 -18.11 -4.05
C VAL A 322 12.43 -17.44 -2.69
N TYR A 323 12.02 -16.17 -2.64
CA TYR A 323 11.82 -15.45 -1.38
C TYR A 323 10.76 -16.13 -0.49
N ALA A 324 9.60 -16.54 -1.04
CA ALA A 324 8.54 -17.20 -0.28
C ALA A 324 9.02 -18.49 0.40
N LEU A 325 9.84 -19.29 -0.29
CA LEU A 325 10.43 -20.49 0.28
C LEU A 325 11.40 -20.17 1.42
N ILE A 326 12.24 -19.12 1.24
CA ILE A 326 13.16 -18.66 2.31
C ILE A 326 12.36 -18.15 3.51
N ALA A 327 11.34 -17.32 3.29
CA ALA A 327 10.48 -16.78 4.35
C ALA A 327 9.75 -17.88 5.11
N PHE A 328 9.24 -18.91 4.41
CA PHE A 328 8.65 -20.07 5.04
C PHE A 328 9.65 -20.81 5.94
N GLY A 329 10.87 -21.07 5.44
CA GLY A 329 11.94 -21.71 6.23
C GLY A 329 12.32 -20.92 7.47
N ILE A 330 12.46 -19.59 7.35
CA ILE A 330 12.77 -18.70 8.48
C ILE A 330 11.63 -18.73 9.52
N LEU A 331 10.37 -18.59 9.09
CA LEU A 331 9.23 -18.57 10.00
C LEU A 331 8.96 -19.95 10.62
N ALA A 332 9.27 -21.04 9.92
CA ALA A 332 9.21 -22.38 10.47
C ALA A 332 10.25 -22.59 11.59
N ALA A 333 11.47 -22.12 11.38
CA ALA A 333 12.57 -22.28 12.33
C ALA A 333 12.52 -21.27 13.49
N ALA A 334 12.21 -20.00 13.19
CA ALA A 334 12.35 -18.88 14.13
C ALA A 334 11.03 -18.20 14.52
N GLY A 335 9.88 -18.60 13.98
CA GLY A 335 8.60 -17.92 14.19
C GLY A 335 8.20 -17.81 15.68
N LYS A 336 8.42 -18.86 16.47
CA LYS A 336 8.18 -18.84 17.92
C LYS A 336 9.09 -17.84 18.65
N TYR A 337 10.36 -17.77 18.28
CA TYR A 337 11.30 -16.81 18.88
C TYR A 337 10.95 -15.37 18.50
N MET A 338 10.51 -15.14 17.27
CA MET A 338 10.04 -13.82 16.84
C MET A 338 8.77 -13.39 17.57
N ALA A 339 7.90 -14.35 17.93
CA ALA A 339 6.69 -14.07 18.69
C ALA A 339 7.00 -13.52 20.11
N LEU A 340 8.12 -13.90 20.72
CA LEU A 340 8.57 -13.38 22.02
C LEU A 340 8.86 -11.87 22.03
N LEU A 341 8.98 -11.24 20.86
CA LEU A 341 9.10 -9.79 20.75
C LEU A 341 7.77 -9.06 21.02
N PHE A 342 6.64 -9.78 20.94
CA PHE A 342 5.30 -9.21 21.00
C PHE A 342 4.44 -9.77 22.13
N VAL A 343 4.75 -10.98 22.63
CA VAL A 343 4.00 -11.67 23.67
C VAL A 343 4.94 -12.35 24.66
N ASP A 344 4.50 -12.47 25.91
CA ASP A 344 5.21 -13.27 26.91
C ASP A 344 5.11 -14.74 26.53
N GLY A 345 6.22 -15.45 26.50
CA GLY A 345 6.29 -16.89 26.13
C GLY A 345 5.69 -17.85 27.14
N THR A 346 4.97 -17.35 28.16
CA THR A 346 4.43 -18.14 29.30
C THR A 346 3.18 -18.96 28.93
N ASP A 347 2.45 -18.55 27.88
CA ASP A 347 1.25 -19.27 27.40
C ASP A 347 1.59 -20.15 26.19
N PRO A 348 1.69 -21.50 26.37
CA PRO A 348 1.99 -22.43 25.27
C PRO A 348 0.90 -22.46 24.20
N GLU A 349 -0.38 -22.21 24.55
CA GLU A 349 -1.47 -22.24 23.62
C GLU A 349 -1.37 -21.03 22.67
N LEU A 350 -1.14 -19.84 23.21
CA LEU A 350 -0.91 -18.62 22.44
C LEU A 350 0.26 -18.79 21.46
N MET A 351 1.39 -19.30 21.96
CA MET A 351 2.60 -19.53 21.15
C MET A 351 2.36 -20.52 20.00
N ASN A 352 1.60 -21.60 20.27
CA ASN A 352 1.25 -22.58 19.24
C ASN A 352 0.27 -21.98 18.18
N ARG A 353 -0.69 -21.17 18.61
CA ARG A 353 -1.61 -20.48 17.70
C ARG A 353 -0.85 -19.50 16.78
N ILE A 354 0.09 -18.72 17.33
CA ILE A 354 0.95 -17.80 16.54
C ILE A 354 1.74 -18.60 15.51
N GLN A 355 2.46 -19.65 15.95
CA GLN A 355 3.27 -20.48 15.05
C GLN A 355 2.43 -21.12 13.94
N LYS A 356 1.26 -21.67 14.29
CA LYS A 356 0.34 -22.26 13.31
C LYS A 356 -0.10 -21.27 12.26
N MET A 357 -0.46 -20.05 12.67
CA MET A 357 -0.88 -18.99 11.75
C MET A 357 0.27 -18.54 10.85
N LEU A 358 1.46 -18.35 11.40
CA LEU A 358 2.66 -17.98 10.64
C LEU A 358 2.99 -19.02 9.56
N LEU A 359 2.94 -20.33 9.91
CA LEU A 359 3.23 -21.41 8.97
C LEU A 359 2.19 -21.49 7.84
N ILE A 360 0.91 -21.40 8.15
CA ILE A 360 -0.16 -21.47 7.15
C ILE A 360 -0.08 -20.27 6.20
N ASN A 361 0.11 -19.06 6.73
CA ASN A 361 0.23 -17.87 5.90
C ASN A 361 1.51 -17.89 5.04
N SER A 362 2.68 -18.17 5.64
CA SER A 362 3.95 -18.18 4.90
C SER A 362 4.04 -19.32 3.88
N GLY A 363 3.45 -20.47 4.16
CA GLY A 363 3.31 -21.55 3.18
C GLY A 363 2.52 -21.16 1.93
N SER A 364 1.71 -20.11 2.06
CA SER A 364 0.87 -19.58 0.97
C SER A 364 1.40 -18.28 0.35
N TYR A 365 2.58 -17.80 0.72
CA TYR A 365 3.15 -16.56 0.19
C TYR A 365 3.40 -16.59 -1.32
N THR A 366 3.51 -17.77 -1.93
CA THR A 366 3.57 -17.90 -3.38
C THR A 366 2.32 -17.31 -4.05
N PHE A 367 1.12 -17.55 -3.50
CA PHE A 367 -0.11 -16.93 -4.00
C PHE A 367 -0.09 -15.41 -3.81
N LEU A 368 0.34 -14.91 -2.65
CA LEU A 368 0.46 -13.47 -2.41
C LEU A 368 1.37 -12.78 -3.44
N ILE A 369 2.50 -13.41 -3.78
CA ILE A 369 3.45 -12.90 -4.77
C ILE A 369 2.83 -12.84 -6.15
N LEU A 370 2.10 -13.91 -6.57
CA LEU A 370 1.40 -13.93 -7.83
C LEU A 370 0.32 -12.84 -7.88
N VAL A 371 -0.49 -12.74 -6.83
CA VAL A 371 -1.50 -11.67 -6.69
C VAL A 371 -0.87 -10.30 -6.90
N ASN A 372 0.17 -9.95 -6.14
CA ASN A 372 0.79 -8.62 -6.22
C ASN A 372 1.45 -8.39 -7.58
N ASN A 373 2.27 -9.31 -8.06
CA ASN A 373 2.99 -9.11 -9.32
C ASN A 373 2.04 -8.99 -10.51
N VAL A 374 1.02 -9.87 -10.61
CA VAL A 374 0.07 -9.88 -11.73
C VAL A 374 -0.86 -8.67 -11.66
N ARG A 375 -1.40 -8.36 -10.49
CA ARG A 375 -2.30 -7.22 -10.27
C ARG A 375 -1.65 -5.90 -10.66
N PHE A 376 -0.48 -5.61 -10.10
CA PHE A 376 0.23 -4.38 -10.39
C PHE A 376 0.73 -4.31 -11.84
N LEU A 377 1.07 -5.44 -12.45
CA LEU A 377 1.40 -5.49 -13.88
C LEU A 377 0.19 -5.12 -14.75
N ILE A 378 -0.99 -5.69 -14.50
CA ILE A 378 -2.24 -5.37 -15.21
C ILE A 378 -2.57 -3.88 -15.06
N GLN A 379 -2.42 -3.33 -13.85
CA GLN A 379 -2.58 -1.90 -13.58
C GLN A 379 -1.60 -1.07 -14.39
N GLY A 380 -0.31 -1.42 -14.39
CA GLY A 380 0.73 -0.72 -15.15
C GLY A 380 0.52 -0.72 -16.66
N ILE A 381 -0.09 -1.76 -17.21
CA ILE A 381 -0.53 -1.80 -18.61
C ILE A 381 -1.67 -0.80 -18.88
N GLY A 382 -2.47 -0.45 -17.85
CA GLY A 382 -3.57 0.51 -17.95
C GLY A 382 -4.97 -0.08 -17.69
N PHE A 383 -5.08 -1.36 -17.30
CA PHE A 383 -6.35 -2.03 -16.99
C PHE A 383 -6.65 -1.99 -15.48
N SER A 384 -6.60 -0.80 -14.88
CA SER A 384 -6.78 -0.61 -13.42
C SER A 384 -8.13 -1.10 -12.91
N THR A 385 -9.19 -1.03 -13.71
CA THR A 385 -10.53 -1.49 -13.33
C THR A 385 -10.57 -2.99 -13.03
N LEU A 386 -9.80 -3.82 -13.75
CA LEU A 386 -9.72 -5.25 -13.47
C LEU A 386 -9.15 -5.54 -12.09
N ALA A 387 -8.29 -4.66 -11.58
CA ALA A 387 -7.68 -4.84 -10.27
C ALA A 387 -8.68 -4.70 -9.10
N ILE A 388 -9.77 -3.94 -9.27
CA ILE A 388 -10.84 -3.87 -8.26
C ILE A 388 -11.43 -5.24 -8.02
N PHE A 389 -11.71 -5.98 -9.09
CA PHE A 389 -12.33 -7.31 -8.99
C PHE A 389 -11.45 -8.31 -8.24
N SER A 390 -10.11 -8.17 -8.31
CA SER A 390 -9.23 -8.98 -7.46
C SER A 390 -9.41 -8.63 -5.97
N GLY A 391 -9.55 -7.34 -5.63
CA GLY A 391 -9.86 -6.91 -4.26
C GLY A 391 -11.24 -7.41 -3.79
N VAL A 392 -12.24 -7.38 -4.66
CA VAL A 392 -13.57 -7.96 -4.37
C VAL A 392 -13.48 -9.46 -4.13
N SER A 393 -12.70 -10.19 -4.93
CA SER A 393 -12.47 -11.63 -4.74
C SER A 393 -11.83 -11.92 -3.39
N GLU A 394 -10.82 -11.12 -2.98
CA GLU A 394 -10.22 -11.21 -1.65
C GLU A 394 -11.23 -10.92 -0.53
N MET A 395 -12.07 -9.89 -0.68
CA MET A 395 -13.09 -9.54 0.29
C MET A 395 -14.12 -10.67 0.45
N ILE A 396 -14.61 -11.24 -0.65
CA ILE A 396 -15.54 -12.38 -0.64
C ILE A 396 -14.91 -13.57 0.08
N ALA A 397 -13.66 -13.90 -0.23
CA ALA A 397 -12.95 -15.01 0.41
C ALA A 397 -12.78 -14.79 1.93
N ARG A 398 -12.42 -13.56 2.36
CA ARG A 398 -12.38 -13.22 3.80
C ARG A 398 -13.76 -13.24 4.44
N GLY A 399 -14.82 -12.86 3.71
CA GLY A 399 -16.20 -13.02 4.14
C GLY A 399 -16.58 -14.50 4.37
N ILE A 400 -16.25 -15.37 3.41
CA ILE A 400 -16.46 -16.83 3.56
C ILE A 400 -15.66 -17.34 4.77
N ALA A 401 -14.40 -16.94 4.91
CA ALA A 401 -13.59 -17.33 6.05
C ALA A 401 -14.22 -16.87 7.37
N GLY A 402 -14.64 -15.61 7.47
CA GLY A 402 -15.21 -15.05 8.70
C GLY A 402 -16.59 -15.62 9.06
N PHE A 403 -17.51 -15.74 8.10
CA PHE A 403 -18.88 -16.15 8.36
C PHE A 403 -19.11 -17.67 8.31
N VAL A 404 -18.22 -18.42 7.63
CA VAL A 404 -18.39 -19.87 7.47
C VAL A 404 -17.26 -20.64 8.15
N LEU A 405 -15.99 -20.36 7.78
CA LEU A 405 -14.87 -21.17 8.25
C LEU A 405 -14.52 -20.94 9.72
N VAL A 406 -14.60 -19.69 10.18
CA VAL A 406 -14.35 -19.38 11.60
C VAL A 406 -15.39 -20.03 12.53
N PRO A 407 -16.72 -19.94 12.28
CA PRO A 407 -17.71 -20.68 13.08
C PRO A 407 -17.55 -22.20 13.03
N MET A 408 -17.13 -22.79 11.88
CA MET A 408 -17.01 -24.24 11.72
C MET A 408 -15.71 -24.81 12.29
N PHE A 409 -14.57 -24.10 12.11
CA PHE A 409 -13.23 -24.60 12.39
C PHE A 409 -12.48 -23.76 13.43
N GLY A 410 -13.12 -22.77 14.03
CA GLY A 410 -12.53 -21.88 15.05
C GLY A 410 -11.29 -21.15 14.51
N PHE A 411 -10.22 -21.17 15.29
CA PHE A 411 -8.97 -20.48 14.95
C PHE A 411 -8.31 -20.94 13.64
N LEU A 412 -8.52 -22.21 13.25
CA LEU A 412 -8.03 -22.70 11.95
C LEU A 412 -8.70 -21.98 10.79
N GLY A 413 -10.01 -21.68 10.89
CA GLY A 413 -10.72 -20.88 9.91
C GLY A 413 -10.11 -19.47 9.73
N ALA A 414 -9.67 -18.85 10.84
CA ALA A 414 -8.96 -17.58 10.79
C ALA A 414 -7.55 -17.69 10.13
N CYS A 415 -6.82 -18.77 10.39
CA CYS A 415 -5.51 -19.01 9.81
C CYS A 415 -5.55 -19.14 8.28
N VAL A 416 -6.59 -19.75 7.70
CA VAL A 416 -6.71 -19.99 6.25
C VAL A 416 -7.33 -18.81 5.51
N ALA A 417 -7.79 -17.78 6.19
CA ALA A 417 -8.50 -16.64 5.59
C ALA A 417 -7.64 -15.88 4.56
N ASN A 418 -6.38 -15.57 4.89
CA ASN A 418 -5.47 -14.90 3.96
C ASN A 418 -5.06 -15.81 2.78
N PRO A 419 -4.61 -17.05 2.99
CA PRO A 419 -4.39 -18.02 1.91
C PRO A 419 -5.56 -18.14 0.94
N LEU A 420 -6.78 -18.25 1.47
CA LEU A 420 -7.99 -18.33 0.67
C LEU A 420 -8.24 -17.05 -0.14
N ALA A 421 -8.03 -15.89 0.47
CA ALA A 421 -8.16 -14.59 -0.19
C ALA A 421 -7.20 -14.46 -1.37
N TRP A 422 -5.94 -14.83 -1.19
CA TRP A 422 -4.94 -14.80 -2.26
C TRP A 422 -5.26 -15.79 -3.38
N LEU A 423 -5.67 -17.00 -3.03
CA LEU A 423 -6.09 -17.99 -4.02
C LEU A 423 -7.28 -17.51 -4.86
N PHE A 424 -8.31 -16.91 -4.25
CA PHE A 424 -9.47 -16.38 -4.97
C PHE A 424 -9.06 -15.20 -5.88
N ALA A 425 -8.14 -14.36 -5.42
CA ALA A 425 -7.60 -13.28 -6.25
C ALA A 425 -6.82 -13.84 -7.45
N ASP A 426 -5.98 -14.88 -7.28
CA ASP A 426 -5.23 -15.52 -8.36
C ASP A 426 -6.14 -16.21 -9.37
N LEU A 427 -7.20 -16.87 -8.91
CA LEU A 427 -8.21 -17.48 -9.80
C LEU A 427 -8.88 -16.45 -10.73
N PHE A 428 -8.99 -15.20 -10.29
CA PHE A 428 -9.46 -14.10 -11.15
C PHE A 428 -8.31 -13.48 -11.96
N LEU A 429 -7.16 -13.22 -11.35
CA LEU A 429 -6.08 -12.47 -11.96
C LEU A 429 -5.36 -13.22 -13.08
N ILE A 430 -5.23 -14.56 -12.98
CA ILE A 430 -4.57 -15.36 -14.02
C ILE A 430 -5.34 -15.32 -15.35
N PRO A 431 -6.66 -15.57 -15.40
CA PRO A 431 -7.46 -15.36 -16.61
C PRO A 431 -7.44 -13.91 -17.10
N ALA A 432 -7.53 -12.93 -16.19
CA ALA A 432 -7.46 -11.51 -16.53
C ALA A 432 -6.12 -11.14 -17.18
N TYR A 433 -5.01 -11.67 -16.67
CA TYR A 433 -3.68 -11.49 -17.27
C TYR A 433 -3.59 -12.08 -18.69
N LEU A 434 -4.11 -13.28 -18.89
CA LEU A 434 -4.13 -13.91 -20.23
C LEU A 434 -4.97 -13.09 -21.21
N TYR A 435 -6.12 -12.57 -20.77
CA TYR A 435 -6.97 -11.69 -21.56
C TYR A 435 -6.24 -10.40 -21.94
N VAL A 436 -5.65 -9.71 -20.95
CA VAL A 436 -4.94 -8.43 -21.14
C VAL A 436 -3.74 -8.60 -22.07
N THR A 437 -2.94 -9.65 -21.86
CA THR A 437 -1.75 -9.90 -22.69
C THR A 437 -2.11 -10.17 -24.15
N ARG A 438 -3.14 -10.95 -24.42
CA ARG A 438 -3.63 -11.19 -25.79
C ARG A 438 -4.11 -9.87 -26.43
N ARG A 439 -4.87 -9.08 -25.68
CA ARG A 439 -5.39 -7.80 -26.17
C ARG A 439 -4.26 -6.82 -26.51
N VAL A 440 -3.22 -6.76 -25.68
CA VAL A 440 -2.02 -5.93 -25.92
C VAL A 440 -1.26 -6.40 -27.16
N GLU A 441 -1.11 -7.72 -27.36
CA GLU A 441 -0.45 -8.27 -28.54
C GLU A 441 -1.22 -7.97 -29.81
N ASP A 442 -2.55 -8.16 -29.80
CA ASP A 442 -3.43 -7.88 -30.93
C ASP A 442 -3.40 -6.38 -31.29
N PHE A 443 -3.35 -5.49 -30.30
CA PHE A 443 -3.21 -4.05 -30.51
C PHE A 443 -1.89 -3.71 -31.21
N PHE A 444 -0.76 -4.21 -30.71
CA PHE A 444 0.54 -3.94 -31.32
C PHE A 444 0.75 -4.65 -32.67
N ALA A 445 0.01 -5.72 -32.94
CA ALA A 445 -0.02 -6.40 -34.24
C ALA A 445 -0.92 -5.72 -35.27
N GLY A 446 -1.57 -4.59 -34.92
CA GLY A 446 -2.49 -3.85 -35.78
C GLY A 446 -3.84 -4.56 -36.03
N LYS A 447 -4.17 -5.59 -35.23
CA LYS A 447 -5.44 -6.33 -35.33
C LYS A 447 -6.60 -5.65 -34.57
N ARG A 448 -6.30 -4.62 -33.76
CA ARG A 448 -7.26 -3.83 -33.00
C ARG A 448 -6.87 -2.34 -33.05
N GLU A 449 -7.89 -1.47 -33.14
CA GLU A 449 -7.71 -0.02 -33.14
C GLU A 449 -7.60 0.60 -31.73
N GLN A 450 -8.17 -0.08 -30.72
CA GLN A 450 -8.18 0.44 -29.33
C GLN A 450 -7.81 -0.66 -28.32
N LEU A 451 -7.10 -0.26 -27.25
CA LEU A 451 -6.70 -1.10 -26.13
C LEU A 451 -7.81 -1.32 -25.10
#